data_55b8b30f6493ad7094c98beb7e49f8a7
#
_entry.id   55b8b30f6493ad7094c98beb7e49f8a7
#
_cell.length_a   1.000
_cell.length_b   1.000
_cell.length_c   1.000
_cell.angle_alpha   90.00
_cell.angle_beta   90.00
_cell.angle_gamma   90.00
#
_symmetry.space_group_name_H-M   'P 1'
#
loop_
_entity.id
_entity.type
_entity.pdbx_description
1 polymer ?
#
loop_
_entity_poly.entity_id
_entity_poly.type
_entity_poly.pdbx_seq_one_letter_code
_entity_poly.pdbx_strand_id
1 'polypeptide(L)'
;MAATSKKAKKLSASNPVTAAKLPSKPKKSSKKAVLVSSKLSYKGKVFSVFTDTVIEPTGVTNVRDVIRHNGSVVILAVDESKNPKDPEIIFERQYRHAAGQFLYELPAGRVEPNEAPLAAAKREMIEETGFRAKRWTLLTKYFASPGFLGEWMQIYLARDIREGTSQPEADEEIEVFRVRLSEAMALIAANKIHDGKTLIGLMLYDAARRAGKL
;
A
#
# COMPACT_ATOMS: atom_id res chain seq x y z
N MET A 1 56.00 -19.66 -9.04
CA MET A 1 54.51 -19.65 -8.94
C MET A 1 54.17 -19.02 -7.61
N ALA A 2 53.73 -17.79 -7.61
CA ALA A 2 53.39 -17.03 -6.40
C ALA A 2 51.88 -16.91 -6.30
N ALA A 3 51.31 -17.46 -5.22
CA ALA A 3 49.87 -17.38 -4.92
C ALA A 3 49.56 -16.07 -4.23
N THR A 4 48.77 -15.21 -4.88
CA THR A 4 48.29 -13.95 -4.31
C THR A 4 46.99 -14.20 -3.52
N SER A 5 47.08 -14.15 -2.19
CA SER A 5 45.95 -14.16 -1.28
C SER A 5 45.23 -12.81 -1.32
N LYS A 6 43.98 -12.80 -1.80
CA LYS A 6 43.07 -11.64 -1.70
C LYS A 6 42.40 -11.62 -0.31
N LYS A 7 42.84 -10.68 0.54
CA LYS A 7 42.15 -10.34 1.79
C LYS A 7 40.77 -9.76 1.51
N ALA A 8 39.71 -10.44 1.95
CA ALA A 8 38.37 -9.90 1.97
C ALA A 8 38.29 -8.76 3.00
N LYS A 9 37.92 -7.55 2.54
CA LYS A 9 37.59 -6.43 3.42
C LYS A 9 36.28 -6.69 4.15
N LYS A 10 36.34 -6.81 5.48
CA LYS A 10 35.15 -6.77 6.34
C LYS A 10 34.45 -5.42 6.15
N LEU A 11 33.19 -5.44 5.68
CA LEU A 11 32.31 -4.28 5.75
C LEU A 11 32.06 -3.95 7.23
N SER A 12 32.39 -2.73 7.62
CA SER A 12 32.13 -2.21 8.96
C SER A 12 30.62 -2.10 9.21
N ALA A 13 30.20 -2.49 10.40
CA ALA A 13 28.83 -2.33 10.87
C ALA A 13 28.41 -0.85 10.73
N SER A 14 27.30 -0.63 10.02
CA SER A 14 26.71 0.70 9.85
C SER A 14 26.23 1.22 11.21
N ASN A 15 26.61 2.44 11.54
CA ASN A 15 26.10 3.17 12.70
C ASN A 15 24.56 3.17 12.69
N PRO A 16 23.90 3.05 13.86
CA PRO A 16 22.45 3.14 13.94
C PRO A 16 22.00 4.51 13.42
N VAL A 17 21.15 4.50 12.39
CA VAL A 17 20.52 5.71 11.86
C VAL A 17 19.69 6.31 12.98
N THR A 18 20.14 7.40 13.53
CA THR A 18 19.39 8.20 14.51
C THR A 18 18.09 8.64 13.83
N ALA A 19 16.94 8.34 14.41
CA ALA A 19 15.65 8.74 13.87
C ALA A 19 15.65 10.27 13.65
N ALA A 20 15.61 10.68 12.39
CA ALA A 20 15.54 12.08 12.02
C ALA A 20 14.27 12.68 12.64
N LYS A 21 14.42 13.69 13.50
CA LYS A 21 13.28 14.48 13.96
C LYS A 21 12.75 15.25 12.76
N LEU A 22 11.56 14.87 12.29
CA LEU A 22 10.81 15.75 11.40
C LEU A 22 10.69 17.12 12.07
N PRO A 23 10.82 18.23 11.31
CA PRO A 23 10.67 19.56 11.86
C PRO A 23 9.34 19.65 12.59
N SER A 24 9.41 20.00 13.88
CA SER A 24 8.24 20.18 14.73
C SER A 24 7.39 21.31 14.17
N LYS A 25 6.18 21.00 13.73
CA LYS A 25 5.12 21.91 13.24
C LYS A 25 5.60 22.96 12.24
N PRO A 26 5.03 23.02 11.03
CA PRO A 26 5.27 24.15 10.13
C PRO A 26 4.93 25.43 10.88
N LYS A 27 5.81 26.44 10.79
CA LYS A 27 5.54 27.78 11.30
C LYS A 27 4.16 28.22 10.79
N LYS A 28 3.32 28.72 11.69
CA LYS A 28 1.97 29.20 11.43
C LYS A 28 1.82 29.83 10.06
N SER A 29 0.88 29.33 9.32
CA SER A 29 0.24 29.71 8.05
C SER A 29 0.70 28.93 6.82
N SER A 30 0.46 27.64 6.80
CA SER A 30 0.09 27.04 5.53
C SER A 30 -1.38 27.41 5.26
N LYS A 31 -1.63 28.55 4.63
CA LYS A 31 -2.91 28.77 4.00
C LYS A 31 -3.15 27.58 3.10
N LYS A 32 -4.30 26.92 3.21
CA LYS A 32 -4.68 25.89 2.24
C LYS A 32 -4.99 26.56 0.92
N ALA A 33 -4.82 25.84 -0.19
CA ALA A 33 -5.36 26.30 -1.47
C ALA A 33 -6.88 26.50 -1.35
N VAL A 34 -7.40 27.52 -2.01
CA VAL A 34 -8.83 27.83 -2.05
C VAL A 34 -9.37 27.41 -3.41
N LEU A 35 -10.37 26.55 -3.43
CA LEU A 35 -11.09 26.19 -4.66
C LEU A 35 -11.97 27.36 -5.09
N VAL A 36 -11.72 27.90 -6.28
CA VAL A 36 -12.51 28.99 -6.89
C VAL A 36 -13.64 28.43 -7.74
N SER A 37 -13.31 27.45 -8.60
CA SER A 37 -14.27 26.77 -9.44
C SER A 37 -13.81 25.35 -9.74
N SER A 38 -14.75 24.48 -10.09
CA SER A 38 -14.51 23.11 -10.46
C SER A 38 -15.40 22.71 -11.63
N LYS A 39 -14.81 22.14 -12.66
CA LYS A 39 -15.53 21.66 -13.84
C LYS A 39 -15.25 20.17 -14.00
N LEU A 40 -16.31 19.36 -14.16
CA LEU A 40 -16.19 17.97 -14.55
C LEU A 40 -15.72 17.90 -16.00
N SER A 41 -14.50 17.37 -16.24
CA SER A 41 -13.89 17.28 -17.56
C SER A 41 -14.03 15.89 -18.17
N TYR A 42 -14.08 14.84 -17.33
CA TYR A 42 -14.32 13.46 -17.76
C TYR A 42 -15.02 12.67 -16.65
N LYS A 43 -16.01 11.85 -17.04
CA LYS A 43 -16.69 10.91 -16.14
C LYS A 43 -16.55 9.48 -16.68
N GLY A 44 -15.74 8.67 -16.03
CA GLY A 44 -15.59 7.23 -16.30
C GLY A 44 -16.42 6.36 -15.34
N LYS A 45 -16.31 5.04 -15.49
CA LYS A 45 -16.92 4.06 -14.57
C LYS A 45 -16.26 4.08 -13.20
N VAL A 46 -14.92 4.20 -13.16
CA VAL A 46 -14.09 4.04 -11.95
C VAL A 46 -13.74 5.38 -11.31
N PHE A 47 -13.47 6.41 -12.11
CA PHE A 47 -13.03 7.71 -11.62
C PHE A 47 -13.58 8.86 -12.46
N SER A 48 -13.48 10.06 -11.91
CA SER A 48 -13.83 11.30 -12.62
C SER A 48 -12.65 12.27 -12.57
N VAL A 49 -12.43 12.99 -13.67
CA VAL A 49 -11.43 14.05 -13.78
C VAL A 49 -12.12 15.41 -13.69
N PHE A 50 -11.60 16.26 -12.84
CA PHE A 50 -12.06 17.63 -12.65
C PHE A 50 -10.94 18.60 -13.01
N THR A 51 -11.28 19.67 -13.69
CA THR A 51 -10.41 20.84 -13.89
C THR A 51 -10.81 21.89 -12.87
N ASP A 52 -9.97 22.08 -11.87
CA ASP A 52 -10.17 22.97 -10.74
C ASP A 52 -9.36 24.28 -10.95
N THR A 53 -10.01 25.44 -10.78
CA THR A 53 -9.30 26.71 -10.61
C THR A 53 -9.08 26.93 -9.13
N VAL A 54 -7.84 27.11 -8.70
CA VAL A 54 -7.47 27.25 -7.30
C VAL A 54 -6.61 28.48 -7.06
N ILE A 55 -6.75 29.10 -5.89
CA ILE A 55 -5.78 30.06 -5.38
C ILE A 55 -4.82 29.27 -4.48
N GLU A 56 -3.58 29.14 -4.91
CA GLU A 56 -2.54 28.42 -4.18
C GLU A 56 -2.20 29.10 -2.83
N PRO A 57 -1.56 28.40 -1.90
CA PRO A 57 -1.09 28.99 -0.63
C PRO A 57 -0.20 30.23 -0.81
N THR A 58 0.46 30.34 -1.97
CA THR A 58 1.28 31.50 -2.37
C THR A 58 0.46 32.72 -2.82
N GLY A 59 -0.86 32.56 -3.01
CA GLY A 59 -1.76 33.59 -3.56
C GLY A 59 -1.87 33.60 -5.09
N VAL A 60 -1.15 32.72 -5.79
CA VAL A 60 -1.21 32.61 -7.25
C VAL A 60 -2.42 31.78 -7.65
N THR A 61 -3.20 32.25 -8.63
CA THR A 61 -4.27 31.48 -9.25
C THR A 61 -3.69 30.49 -10.24
N ASN A 62 -4.13 29.23 -10.16
CA ASN A 62 -3.66 28.15 -11.01
C ASN A 62 -4.80 27.20 -11.40
N VAL A 63 -4.60 26.44 -12.47
CA VAL A 63 -5.51 25.39 -12.93
C VAL A 63 -4.89 24.03 -12.61
N ARG A 64 -5.71 23.12 -12.05
CA ARG A 64 -5.29 21.77 -11.67
C ARG A 64 -6.27 20.76 -12.23
N ASP A 65 -5.77 19.77 -12.97
CA ASP A 65 -6.55 18.59 -13.30
C ASP A 65 -6.39 17.57 -12.18
N VAL A 66 -7.52 17.14 -11.59
CA VAL A 66 -7.57 16.31 -10.40
C VAL A 66 -8.47 15.10 -10.63
N ILE A 67 -7.97 13.93 -10.35
CA ILE A 67 -8.78 12.71 -10.25
C ILE A 67 -9.32 12.61 -8.82
N ARG A 68 -10.65 12.59 -8.68
CA ARG A 68 -11.30 12.37 -7.38
C ARG A 68 -11.64 10.89 -7.22
N HIS A 69 -11.27 10.33 -6.08
CA HIS A 69 -11.41 8.93 -5.73
C HIS A 69 -11.85 8.77 -4.27
N ASN A 70 -12.66 7.75 -3.97
CA ASN A 70 -13.17 7.52 -2.61
C ASN A 70 -12.13 6.94 -1.65
N GLY A 71 -10.97 6.55 -2.18
CA GLY A 71 -9.91 5.86 -1.44
C GLY A 71 -10.00 4.35 -1.58
N SER A 72 -8.94 3.69 -1.12
CA SER A 72 -8.80 2.23 -1.20
C SER A 72 -8.24 1.66 0.10
N VAL A 73 -8.49 0.38 0.33
CA VAL A 73 -7.94 -0.39 1.44
C VAL A 73 -7.04 -1.49 0.91
N VAL A 74 -6.04 -1.85 1.70
CA VAL A 74 -5.08 -2.92 1.42
C VAL A 74 -5.00 -3.83 2.62
N ILE A 75 -4.98 -5.11 2.41
CA ILE A 75 -5.02 -6.10 3.47
C ILE A 75 -3.68 -6.87 3.51
N LEU A 76 -2.86 -6.60 4.51
CA LEU A 76 -1.72 -7.44 4.84
C LEU A 76 -2.21 -8.56 5.76
N ALA A 77 -2.70 -9.64 5.16
CA ALA A 77 -3.20 -10.81 5.87
C ALA A 77 -2.05 -11.75 6.22
N VAL A 78 -1.86 -12.01 7.52
CA VAL A 78 -0.71 -12.73 8.06
C VAL A 78 -1.15 -13.95 8.84
N ASP A 79 -0.61 -15.10 8.47
CA ASP A 79 -0.77 -16.37 9.19
C ASP A 79 0.51 -16.70 10.00
N GLU A 80 0.42 -16.50 11.31
CA GLU A 80 1.49 -16.78 12.26
C GLU A 80 1.39 -18.18 12.87
N SER A 81 0.35 -18.96 12.52
CA SER A 81 -0.01 -20.20 13.20
C SER A 81 1.05 -21.30 13.09
N LYS A 82 1.71 -21.43 11.93
CA LYS A 82 2.72 -22.44 11.68
C LYS A 82 4.12 -22.01 12.07
N ASN A 83 4.48 -20.78 11.77
CA ASN A 83 5.81 -20.23 12.03
C ASN A 83 5.74 -18.72 12.34
N PRO A 84 5.61 -18.32 13.61
CA PRO A 84 5.57 -16.91 13.97
C PRO A 84 6.84 -16.13 13.63
N LYS A 85 8.00 -16.81 13.47
CA LYS A 85 9.27 -16.15 13.10
C LYS A 85 9.35 -15.81 11.62
N ASP A 86 8.68 -16.59 10.78
CA ASP A 86 8.60 -16.40 9.33
C ASP A 86 7.17 -16.72 8.86
N PRO A 87 6.19 -15.85 9.15
CA PRO A 87 4.78 -16.10 8.87
C PRO A 87 4.46 -16.11 7.38
N GLU A 88 3.37 -16.78 7.04
CA GLU A 88 2.83 -16.76 5.69
C GLU A 88 1.98 -15.48 5.49
N ILE A 89 2.15 -14.84 4.34
CA ILE A 89 1.38 -13.68 3.87
C ILE A 89 0.45 -14.16 2.76
N ILE A 90 -0.79 -13.73 2.79
CA ILE A 90 -1.73 -13.98 1.69
C ILE A 90 -1.45 -12.96 0.58
N PHE A 91 -1.18 -13.49 -0.59
CA PHE A 91 -0.93 -12.76 -1.82
C PHE A 91 -1.97 -13.11 -2.86
N GLU A 92 -2.08 -12.24 -3.84
CA GLU A 92 -2.81 -12.49 -5.07
C GLU A 92 -1.96 -12.16 -6.30
N ARG A 93 -2.32 -12.79 -7.40
CA ARG A 93 -1.79 -12.47 -8.73
C ARG A 93 -2.97 -12.10 -9.61
N GLN A 94 -2.97 -10.86 -10.10
CA GLN A 94 -4.06 -10.32 -10.90
C GLN A 94 -3.50 -9.58 -12.12
N TYR A 95 -4.21 -9.67 -13.26
CA TYR A 95 -3.88 -8.88 -14.45
C TYR A 95 -4.33 -7.44 -14.26
N ARG A 96 -3.41 -6.49 -14.37
CA ARG A 96 -3.68 -5.06 -14.30
C ARG A 96 -3.56 -4.44 -15.68
N HIS A 97 -4.71 -4.19 -16.32
CA HIS A 97 -4.76 -3.65 -17.70
C HIS A 97 -3.94 -2.36 -17.84
N ALA A 98 -4.01 -1.45 -16.88
CA ALA A 98 -3.24 -0.20 -16.89
C ALA A 98 -1.72 -0.43 -16.84
N ALA A 99 -1.26 -1.52 -16.23
CA ALA A 99 0.15 -1.91 -16.18
C ALA A 99 0.55 -2.83 -17.36
N GLY A 100 -0.42 -3.38 -18.10
CA GLY A 100 -0.22 -4.31 -19.20
C GLY A 100 0.36 -5.66 -18.79
N GLN A 101 0.25 -6.06 -17.52
CA GLN A 101 0.87 -7.27 -16.98
C GLN A 101 0.16 -7.81 -15.74
N PHE A 102 0.47 -9.06 -15.40
CA PHE A 102 0.13 -9.60 -14.10
C PHE A 102 1.04 -9.03 -13.02
N LEU A 103 0.45 -8.66 -11.87
CA LEU A 103 1.18 -8.19 -10.71
C LEU A 103 0.98 -9.13 -9.53
N TYR A 104 1.98 -9.22 -8.67
CA TYR A 104 1.90 -9.84 -7.35
C TYR A 104 1.52 -8.76 -6.35
N GLU A 105 0.37 -8.92 -5.72
CA GLU A 105 -0.26 -7.88 -4.91
C GLU A 105 -0.71 -8.41 -3.54
N LEU A 106 -0.84 -7.51 -2.58
CA LEU A 106 -1.67 -7.73 -1.41
C LEU A 106 -3.13 -7.46 -1.79
N PRO A 107 -4.10 -8.24 -1.27
CA PRO A 107 -5.53 -8.00 -1.49
C PRO A 107 -5.90 -6.56 -1.22
N ALA A 108 -6.70 -5.96 -2.10
CA ALA A 108 -6.99 -4.53 -2.01
C ALA A 108 -8.20 -4.14 -2.85
N GLY A 109 -9.07 -3.33 -2.30
CA GLY A 109 -10.20 -2.83 -3.04
C GLY A 109 -10.63 -1.41 -2.66
N ARG A 110 -11.63 -0.91 -3.36
CA ARG A 110 -12.14 0.45 -3.19
C ARG A 110 -13.06 0.55 -1.97
N VAL A 111 -13.02 1.69 -1.31
CA VAL A 111 -14.00 2.04 -0.31
C VAL A 111 -15.26 2.55 -1.01
N GLU A 112 -16.39 1.89 -0.75
CA GLU A 112 -17.67 2.29 -1.31
C GLU A 112 -18.21 3.58 -0.66
N PRO A 113 -19.13 4.30 -1.32
CA PRO A 113 -19.77 5.46 -0.72
C PRO A 113 -20.43 5.12 0.63
N ASN A 114 -20.11 5.89 1.65
CA ASN A 114 -20.59 5.70 3.03
C ASN A 114 -20.09 4.43 3.74
N GLU A 115 -19.14 3.71 3.18
CA GLU A 115 -18.52 2.56 3.81
C GLU A 115 -17.33 3.00 4.71
N ALA A 116 -17.24 2.41 5.91
CA ALA A 116 -16.07 2.61 6.77
C ALA A 116 -14.87 1.82 6.22
N PRO A 117 -13.64 2.40 6.18
CA PRO A 117 -12.48 1.72 5.58
C PRO A 117 -12.17 0.33 6.15
N LEU A 118 -12.37 0.11 7.45
CA LEU A 118 -12.18 -1.22 8.03
C LEU A 118 -13.27 -2.21 7.58
N ALA A 119 -14.48 -1.75 7.32
CA ALA A 119 -15.54 -2.60 6.77
C ALA A 119 -15.21 -3.01 5.33
N ALA A 120 -14.76 -2.06 4.51
CA ALA A 120 -14.25 -2.33 3.17
C ALA A 120 -13.11 -3.36 3.19
N ALA A 121 -12.11 -3.20 4.07
CA ALA A 121 -11.01 -4.15 4.18
C ALA A 121 -11.46 -5.58 4.53
N LYS A 122 -12.48 -5.70 5.39
CA LYS A 122 -13.04 -7.02 5.74
C LYS A 122 -13.84 -7.63 4.60
N ARG A 123 -14.59 -6.83 3.86
CA ARG A 123 -15.37 -7.24 2.69
C ARG A 123 -14.44 -7.72 1.59
N GLU A 124 -13.48 -6.89 1.16
CA GLU A 124 -12.50 -7.21 0.11
C GLU A 124 -11.69 -8.47 0.44
N MET A 125 -11.23 -8.62 1.69
CA MET A 125 -10.52 -9.84 2.11
C MET A 125 -11.34 -11.11 1.89
N ILE A 126 -12.66 -11.05 2.12
CA ILE A 126 -13.55 -12.19 1.91
C ILE A 126 -13.79 -12.41 0.43
N GLU A 127 -14.11 -11.36 -0.31
CA GLU A 127 -14.48 -11.43 -1.72
C GLU A 127 -13.31 -11.96 -2.56
N GLU A 128 -12.13 -11.35 -2.45
CA GLU A 128 -10.96 -11.74 -3.24
C GLU A 128 -10.33 -13.05 -2.76
N THR A 129 -10.18 -13.23 -1.46
CA THR A 129 -9.36 -14.33 -0.93
C THR A 129 -10.13 -15.43 -0.20
N GLY A 130 -11.36 -15.19 0.20
CA GLY A 130 -12.14 -16.07 1.08
C GLY A 130 -11.69 -16.06 2.55
N PHE A 131 -10.56 -15.45 2.89
CA PHE A 131 -10.08 -15.41 4.27
C PHE A 131 -10.87 -14.42 5.14
N ARG A 132 -10.88 -14.69 6.44
CA ARG A 132 -11.40 -13.81 7.49
C ARG A 132 -10.37 -13.67 8.60
N ALA A 133 -10.28 -12.51 9.24
CA ALA A 133 -9.37 -12.25 10.34
C ALA A 133 -10.11 -11.77 11.59
N LYS A 134 -9.56 -12.11 12.76
CA LYS A 134 -10.10 -11.66 14.05
C LYS A 134 -9.48 -10.35 14.51
N ARG A 135 -8.19 -10.14 14.29
CA ARG A 135 -7.46 -8.95 14.74
C ARG A 135 -7.09 -8.06 13.56
N TRP A 136 -7.41 -6.79 13.67
CA TRP A 136 -7.16 -5.77 12.65
C TRP A 136 -6.44 -4.58 13.27
N THR A 137 -5.38 -4.14 12.62
CA THR A 137 -4.61 -2.97 13.04
C THR A 137 -4.33 -2.11 11.82
N LEU A 138 -4.67 -0.82 11.88
CA LEU A 138 -4.26 0.12 10.82
C LEU A 138 -2.74 0.29 10.88
N LEU A 139 -2.06 -0.15 9.82
CA LEU A 139 -0.60 -0.06 9.72
C LEU A 139 -0.16 1.32 9.24
N THR A 140 -0.80 1.84 8.22
CA THR A 140 -0.52 3.18 7.69
C THR A 140 -1.67 3.72 6.84
N LYS A 141 -1.62 5.04 6.61
CA LYS A 141 -2.41 5.75 5.60
C LYS A 141 -1.48 6.60 4.76
N TYR A 142 -1.64 6.55 3.44
CA TYR A 142 -0.85 7.33 2.50
C TYR A 142 -1.68 7.73 1.26
N PHE A 143 -1.15 8.57 0.40
CA PHE A 143 -1.72 8.90 -0.90
C PHE A 143 -0.94 8.17 -2.00
N ALA A 144 -1.64 7.58 -2.96
CA ALA A 144 -1.03 6.82 -4.05
C ALA A 144 -0.21 7.73 -4.99
N SER A 145 -0.79 8.83 -5.45
CA SER A 145 -0.13 9.80 -6.34
C SER A 145 -0.68 11.22 -6.15
N PRO A 146 -0.35 11.90 -5.04
CA PRO A 146 -1.03 13.13 -4.60
C PRO A 146 -0.80 14.35 -5.49
N GLY A 147 0.02 14.24 -6.53
CA GLY A 147 0.23 15.30 -7.51
C GLY A 147 -1.00 15.59 -8.38
N PHE A 148 -1.84 14.60 -8.63
CA PHE A 148 -3.04 14.71 -9.45
C PHE A 148 -4.19 13.78 -9.04
N LEU A 149 -3.91 12.75 -8.24
CA LEU A 149 -4.86 11.74 -7.81
C LEU A 149 -5.14 11.89 -6.32
N GLY A 150 -6.42 12.08 -5.98
CA GLY A 150 -6.89 12.20 -4.60
C GLY A 150 -7.08 10.87 -3.87
N GLU A 151 -6.62 9.76 -4.45
CA GLU A 151 -6.73 8.45 -3.82
C GLU A 151 -5.84 8.36 -2.57
N TRP A 152 -6.48 8.22 -1.44
CA TRP A 152 -5.83 7.78 -0.21
C TRP A 152 -5.95 6.26 -0.08
N MET A 153 -4.94 5.64 0.52
CA MET A 153 -4.89 4.21 0.78
C MET A 153 -4.67 3.95 2.26
N GLN A 154 -5.36 2.96 2.82
CA GLN A 154 -5.15 2.47 4.18
C GLN A 154 -4.73 1.02 4.15
N ILE A 155 -3.56 0.70 4.73
CA ILE A 155 -3.08 -0.68 4.86
C ILE A 155 -3.45 -1.19 6.24
N TYR A 156 -4.22 -2.27 6.28
CA TYR A 156 -4.61 -2.97 7.49
C TYR A 156 -3.81 -4.27 7.64
N LEU A 157 -3.18 -4.46 8.78
CA LEU A 157 -2.64 -5.74 9.20
C LEU A 157 -3.78 -6.59 9.76
N ALA A 158 -4.03 -7.74 9.13
CA ALA A 158 -5.04 -8.71 9.50
C ALA A 158 -4.35 -9.98 10.04
N ARG A 159 -4.67 -10.37 11.28
CA ARG A 159 -4.10 -11.54 11.96
C ARG A 159 -5.18 -12.47 12.52
N ASP A 160 -4.77 -13.67 12.95
CA ASP A 160 -5.70 -14.75 13.36
C ASP A 160 -6.67 -15.06 12.23
N ILE A 161 -6.08 -15.32 11.06
CA ILE A 161 -6.84 -15.57 9.84
C ILE A 161 -7.43 -16.98 9.83
N ARG A 162 -8.59 -17.10 9.16
CA ARG A 162 -9.27 -18.36 8.91
C ARG A 162 -9.67 -18.41 7.45
N GLU A 163 -9.44 -19.55 6.85
CA GLU A 163 -9.85 -19.84 5.49
C GLU A 163 -11.37 -20.01 5.37
N GLY A 164 -11.91 -19.61 4.25
CA GLY A 164 -13.29 -19.75 3.86
C GLY A 164 -13.41 -19.74 2.34
N THR A 165 -14.60 -19.47 1.80
CA THR A 165 -14.84 -19.42 0.36
C THR A 165 -14.75 -17.97 -0.13
N SER A 166 -13.98 -17.75 -1.20
CA SER A 166 -13.92 -16.47 -1.92
C SER A 166 -15.18 -16.26 -2.78
N GLN A 167 -15.48 -15.00 -3.07
CA GLN A 167 -16.61 -14.58 -3.88
C GLN A 167 -16.17 -13.40 -4.78
N PRO A 168 -15.18 -13.61 -5.68
CA PRO A 168 -14.69 -12.55 -6.53
C PRO A 168 -15.77 -12.03 -7.47
N GLU A 169 -15.62 -10.80 -7.97
CA GLU A 169 -16.50 -10.28 -9.01
C GLU A 169 -16.33 -11.07 -10.31
N ALA A 170 -17.38 -11.10 -11.16
CA ALA A 170 -17.44 -11.96 -12.33
C ALA A 170 -16.37 -11.64 -13.41
N ASP A 171 -15.78 -10.45 -13.37
CA ASP A 171 -14.73 -9.98 -14.27
C ASP A 171 -13.31 -10.00 -13.63
N GLU A 172 -13.20 -10.56 -12.41
CA GLU A 172 -11.94 -10.70 -11.71
C GLU A 172 -11.40 -12.13 -11.80
N GLU A 173 -10.21 -12.26 -12.40
CA GLU A 173 -9.42 -13.49 -12.37
C GLU A 173 -8.26 -13.28 -11.37
N ILE A 174 -8.48 -13.76 -10.14
CA ILE A 174 -7.53 -13.61 -9.02
C ILE A 174 -7.00 -14.98 -8.62
N GLU A 175 -5.68 -15.15 -8.68
CA GLU A 175 -4.98 -16.32 -8.17
C GLU A 175 -4.45 -16.01 -6.76
N VAL A 176 -5.03 -16.66 -5.73
CA VAL A 176 -4.65 -16.46 -4.33
C VAL A 176 -3.62 -17.51 -3.90
N PHE A 177 -2.56 -17.10 -3.24
CA PHE A 177 -1.51 -18.00 -2.75
C PHE A 177 -0.85 -17.47 -1.46
N ARG A 178 -0.04 -18.32 -0.83
CA ARG A 178 0.67 -18.00 0.42
C ARG A 178 2.16 -17.89 0.14
N VAL A 179 2.78 -16.85 0.68
CA VAL A 179 4.23 -16.60 0.55
C VAL A 179 4.79 -16.34 1.95
N ARG A 180 5.89 -16.98 2.31
CA ARG A 180 6.57 -16.66 3.57
C ARG A 180 7.12 -15.23 3.53
N LEU A 181 7.13 -14.54 4.66
CA LEU A 181 7.65 -13.18 4.74
C LEU A 181 9.08 -13.08 4.20
N SER A 182 9.95 -14.04 4.52
CA SER A 182 11.32 -14.07 3.99
C SER A 182 11.38 -14.18 2.47
N GLU A 183 10.49 -14.97 1.87
CA GLU A 183 10.36 -15.11 0.42
C GLU A 183 9.80 -13.84 -0.22
N ALA A 184 8.78 -13.22 0.39
CA ALA A 184 8.23 -11.94 -0.07
C ALA A 184 9.31 -10.84 -0.09
N MET A 185 10.12 -10.77 0.97
CA MET A 185 11.24 -9.81 1.03
C MET A 185 12.33 -10.13 0.00
N ALA A 186 12.59 -11.40 -0.29
CA ALA A 186 13.51 -11.79 -1.37
C ALA A 186 12.95 -11.42 -2.75
N LEU A 187 11.65 -11.55 -2.99
CA LEU A 187 11.00 -11.09 -4.23
C LEU A 187 11.11 -9.57 -4.41
N ILE A 188 10.99 -8.78 -3.33
CA ILE A 188 11.24 -7.34 -3.37
C ILE A 188 12.70 -7.05 -3.76
N ALA A 189 13.65 -7.70 -3.09
CA ALA A 189 15.09 -7.53 -3.38
C ALA A 189 15.47 -7.92 -4.82
N ALA A 190 14.78 -8.92 -5.38
CA ALA A 190 14.94 -9.38 -6.76
C ALA A 190 14.16 -8.55 -7.78
N ASN A 191 13.51 -7.44 -7.36
CA ASN A 191 12.65 -6.59 -8.19
C ASN A 191 11.56 -7.38 -8.94
N LYS A 192 10.87 -8.28 -8.23
CA LYS A 192 9.75 -9.08 -8.77
C LYS A 192 8.38 -8.56 -8.32
N ILE A 193 8.33 -7.74 -7.27
CA ILE A 193 7.12 -7.06 -6.81
C ILE A 193 7.17 -5.62 -7.31
N HIS A 194 6.23 -5.24 -8.15
CA HIS A 194 6.15 -3.91 -8.77
C HIS A 194 4.97 -3.08 -8.27
N ASP A 195 4.08 -3.68 -7.51
CA ASP A 195 2.93 -3.00 -6.95
C ASP A 195 3.31 -2.18 -5.70
N GLY A 196 3.06 -0.86 -5.76
CA GLY A 196 3.50 0.07 -4.72
C GLY A 196 2.84 -0.18 -3.35
N LYS A 197 1.55 -0.51 -3.32
CA LYS A 197 0.84 -0.79 -2.06
C LYS A 197 1.41 -2.02 -1.35
N THR A 198 1.77 -3.04 -2.12
CA THR A 198 2.39 -4.28 -1.64
C THR A 198 3.78 -4.03 -1.09
N LEU A 199 4.62 -3.27 -1.83
CA LEU A 199 5.94 -2.86 -1.36
C LEU A 199 5.85 -2.12 -0.02
N ILE A 200 4.97 -1.11 0.09
CA ILE A 200 4.78 -0.33 1.30
C ILE A 200 4.33 -1.21 2.47
N GLY A 201 3.33 -2.07 2.26
CA GLY A 201 2.78 -2.94 3.29
C GLY A 201 3.82 -3.89 3.87
N LEU A 202 4.54 -4.60 3.00
CA LEU A 202 5.56 -5.58 3.39
C LEU A 202 6.75 -4.92 4.11
N MET A 203 7.27 -3.81 3.55
CA MET A 203 8.42 -3.12 4.14
C MET A 203 8.09 -2.53 5.51
N LEU A 204 6.90 -1.95 5.70
CA LEU A 204 6.48 -1.43 7.01
C LEU A 204 6.29 -2.56 8.03
N TYR A 205 5.70 -3.68 7.61
CA TYR A 205 5.51 -4.84 8.48
C TYR A 205 6.84 -5.44 8.91
N ASP A 206 7.76 -5.70 7.99
CA ASP A 206 9.10 -6.20 8.29
C ASP A 206 9.87 -5.27 9.22
N ALA A 207 9.85 -3.96 8.95
CA ALA A 207 10.49 -2.96 9.80
C ALA A 207 9.90 -2.91 11.21
N ALA A 208 8.56 -3.00 11.34
CA ALA A 208 7.89 -3.00 12.64
C ALA A 208 8.21 -4.27 13.45
N ARG A 209 8.27 -5.43 12.79
CA ARG A 209 8.70 -6.70 13.42
C ARG A 209 10.13 -6.64 13.92
N ARG A 210 11.07 -6.19 13.09
CA ARG A 210 12.49 -6.03 13.48
C ARG A 210 12.67 -5.07 14.64
N ALA A 211 11.78 -4.09 14.77
CA ALA A 211 11.77 -3.14 15.88
C ALA A 211 11.03 -3.66 17.13
N GLY A 212 10.49 -4.88 17.12
CA GLY A 212 9.72 -5.44 18.25
C GLY A 212 8.41 -4.70 18.55
N LYS A 213 7.80 -4.09 17.53
CA LYS A 213 6.55 -3.30 17.67
C LYS A 213 5.29 -4.08 17.30
N LEU A 214 5.43 -5.30 16.84
CA LEU A 214 4.33 -6.21 16.46
C LEU A 214 4.50 -7.57 17.10
#